data_6f041249eadab00f62f34d85ca6f12bc
#
_entry.id   6f041249eadab00f62f34d85ca6f12bc
#
_cell.length_a   1.000
_cell.length_b   1.000
_cell.length_c   1.000
_cell.angle_alpha   90.00
_cell.angle_beta   90.00
_cell.angle_gamma   90.00
#
_symmetry.space_group_name_H-M   'P 1'
#
loop_
_entity.id
_entity.type
_entity.pdbx_description
1 polymer ?
#
loop_
_entity_poly.entity_id
_entity_poly.type
_entity_poly.pdbx_seq_one_letter_code
_entity_poly.pdbx_strand_id
1 'polypeptide(L)'
;MQNTQIKQLLATIKKEAAKIENQMRTDLAELQPEIDDLLIEILEYGLLGGGKRIRPLLVVAASRLCGASDGGVYPLACAFEYLHAATLFHDDIIDNSDTRRGNPTVNRKFGTTAAILAGDFLHAYAMSLVGRFSGKEGLAVFCEATTGMVDGEFMQLRNSENHNLSELDYHDVIMGKTGLLISAACVIGGMYGGGSEKHLLALRSYGENLGCAFQIIDDLLDYQGDSAKTGKPVGNDLVEGKMTLPLILMLNMAGGADRKHMLAILADAGRRKESVEEVCRLIEKYDGFGLARKKAEEAVEVAITALQVFDSEKTAFDRELLENLAVYVLKREK
;
A
#
# COMPACT_ATOMS: atom_id res chain seq x y z
N MET A 1 -6.25 17.60 11.36
CA MET A 1 -6.76 16.76 12.48
C MET A 1 -6.13 17.17 13.79
N GLN A 2 -6.93 17.29 14.85
CA GLN A 2 -6.44 17.48 16.22
C GLN A 2 -5.96 16.15 16.81
N ASN A 3 -5.09 16.17 17.81
CA ASN A 3 -4.56 14.95 18.46
C ASN A 3 -5.65 13.97 18.96
N THR A 4 -6.80 14.50 19.38
CA THR A 4 -7.95 13.69 19.82
C THR A 4 -8.56 12.90 18.67
N GLN A 5 -8.71 13.49 17.50
CA GLN A 5 -9.24 12.81 16.29
C GLN A 5 -8.31 11.68 15.82
N ILE A 6 -7.00 11.91 15.88
CA ILE A 6 -6.02 10.85 15.54
C ILE A 6 -6.13 9.67 16.51
N LYS A 7 -6.27 9.93 17.82
CA LYS A 7 -6.45 8.88 18.83
C LYS A 7 -7.73 8.07 18.60
N GLN A 8 -8.83 8.73 18.25
CA GLN A 8 -10.11 8.08 17.94
C GLN A 8 -10.02 7.23 16.68
N LEU A 9 -9.39 7.74 15.61
CA LEU A 9 -9.14 7.01 14.39
C LEU A 9 -8.32 5.74 14.66
N LEU A 10 -7.20 5.87 15.37
CA LEU A 10 -6.33 4.74 15.69
C LEU A 10 -7.05 3.69 16.57
N ALA A 11 -7.90 4.12 17.50
CA ALA A 11 -8.73 3.21 18.29
C ALA A 11 -9.74 2.44 17.43
N THR A 12 -10.38 3.11 16.47
CA THR A 12 -11.30 2.49 15.51
C THR A 12 -10.57 1.48 14.62
N ILE A 13 -9.42 1.87 14.06
CA ILE A 13 -8.58 0.98 13.25
C ILE A 13 -8.19 -0.26 14.05
N LYS A 14 -7.73 -0.09 15.30
CA LYS A 14 -7.35 -1.22 16.17
C LYS A 14 -8.51 -2.16 16.46
N LYS A 15 -9.71 -1.62 16.67
CA LYS A 15 -10.92 -2.43 16.90
C LYS A 15 -11.29 -3.25 15.67
N GLU A 16 -11.26 -2.67 14.47
CA GLU A 16 -11.54 -3.41 13.24
C GLU A 16 -10.41 -4.39 12.90
N ALA A 17 -9.14 -4.02 13.12
CA ALA A 17 -8.02 -4.93 12.93
C ALA A 17 -8.12 -6.20 13.78
N ALA A 18 -8.62 -6.08 15.03
CA ALA A 18 -8.86 -7.24 15.89
C ALA A 18 -9.92 -8.20 15.32
N LYS A 19 -11.00 -7.67 14.72
CA LYS A 19 -12.03 -8.50 14.06
C LYS A 19 -11.49 -9.20 12.82
N ILE A 20 -10.69 -8.49 12.02
CA ILE A 20 -10.00 -9.03 10.84
C ILE A 20 -9.05 -10.15 11.28
N GLU A 21 -8.24 -9.94 12.32
CA GLU A 21 -7.35 -10.98 12.86
C GLU A 21 -8.12 -12.21 13.37
N ASN A 22 -9.28 -12.01 14.02
CA ASN A 22 -10.12 -13.13 14.43
C ASN A 22 -10.64 -13.92 13.23
N GLN A 23 -11.05 -13.24 12.14
CA GLN A 23 -11.43 -13.93 10.91
C GLN A 23 -10.26 -14.71 10.32
N MET A 24 -9.07 -14.09 10.23
CA MET A 24 -7.87 -14.78 9.73
C MET A 24 -7.56 -16.05 10.55
N ARG A 25 -7.71 -16.03 11.88
CA ARG A 25 -7.54 -17.21 12.72
C ARG A 25 -8.60 -18.28 12.45
N THR A 26 -9.85 -17.87 12.19
CA THR A 26 -10.92 -18.78 11.78
C THR A 26 -10.58 -19.44 10.44
N ASP A 27 -10.17 -18.65 9.45
CA ASP A 27 -9.79 -19.16 8.13
C ASP A 27 -8.63 -20.17 8.21
N LEU A 28 -7.59 -19.87 9.02
CA LEU A 28 -6.46 -20.79 9.25
C LEU A 28 -6.90 -22.10 9.94
N ALA A 29 -7.78 -22.02 10.93
CA ALA A 29 -8.32 -23.21 11.60
C ALA A 29 -9.18 -24.07 10.66
N GLU A 30 -9.91 -23.47 9.73
CA GLU A 30 -10.67 -24.18 8.68
C GLU A 30 -9.75 -24.83 7.64
N LEU A 31 -8.62 -24.19 7.31
CA LEU A 31 -7.63 -24.74 6.37
C LEU A 31 -6.79 -25.86 6.95
N GLN A 32 -6.52 -25.87 8.27
CA GLN A 32 -5.60 -26.80 8.92
C GLN A 32 -5.85 -28.27 8.60
N PRO A 33 -7.09 -28.80 8.56
CA PRO A 33 -7.33 -30.20 8.20
C PRO A 33 -7.14 -30.53 6.71
N GLU A 34 -7.00 -29.53 5.86
CA GLU A 34 -7.03 -29.69 4.40
C GLU A 34 -5.66 -29.47 3.73
N ILE A 35 -4.69 -28.84 4.43
CA ILE A 35 -3.39 -28.48 3.88
C ILE A 35 -2.25 -28.98 4.78
N ASP A 36 -1.02 -28.95 4.27
CA ASP A 36 0.18 -29.40 4.98
C ASP A 36 0.46 -28.60 6.25
N ASP A 37 0.86 -29.27 7.34
CA ASP A 37 1.13 -28.66 8.67
C ASP A 37 2.24 -27.59 8.59
N LEU A 38 3.27 -27.78 7.76
CA LEU A 38 4.33 -26.80 7.58
C LEU A 38 3.78 -25.54 6.91
N LEU A 39 2.88 -25.68 5.96
CA LEU A 39 2.25 -24.53 5.31
C LEU A 39 1.42 -23.74 6.33
N ILE A 40 0.64 -24.38 7.19
CA ILE A 40 -0.10 -23.72 8.28
C ILE A 40 0.86 -22.94 9.19
N GLU A 41 1.98 -23.55 9.63
CA GLU A 41 2.97 -22.88 10.48
C GLU A 41 3.52 -21.61 9.80
N ILE A 42 3.81 -21.67 8.51
CA ILE A 42 4.31 -20.53 7.72
C ILE A 42 3.26 -19.43 7.64
N LEU A 43 2.00 -19.79 7.35
CA LEU A 43 0.90 -18.84 7.24
C LEU A 43 0.61 -18.15 8.57
N GLU A 44 0.56 -18.89 9.68
CA GLU A 44 0.40 -18.32 11.01
C GLU A 44 1.53 -17.33 11.33
N TYR A 45 2.76 -17.71 11.08
CA TYR A 45 3.92 -16.87 11.32
C TYR A 45 3.87 -15.57 10.51
N GLY A 46 3.59 -15.66 9.22
CA GLY A 46 3.61 -14.51 8.32
C GLY A 46 2.39 -13.59 8.46
N LEU A 47 1.20 -14.17 8.68
CA LEU A 47 -0.04 -13.42 8.74
C LEU A 47 -0.29 -12.78 10.11
N LEU A 48 0.04 -13.47 11.20
CA LEU A 48 -0.31 -13.02 12.55
C LEU A 48 0.81 -12.18 13.22
N GLY A 49 1.86 -11.84 12.49
CA GLY A 49 2.95 -10.97 12.93
C GLY A 49 2.59 -9.49 13.15
N GLY A 50 1.31 -9.15 13.24
CA GLY A 50 0.80 -7.79 13.44
C GLY A 50 0.61 -7.00 12.14
N GLY A 51 0.09 -5.79 12.26
CA GLY A 51 -0.18 -4.88 11.14
C GLY A 51 -1.39 -4.00 11.38
N LYS A 52 -1.49 -2.89 10.64
CA LYS A 52 -2.63 -1.95 10.75
C LYS A 52 -3.88 -2.45 10.04
N ARG A 53 -3.77 -3.48 9.20
CA ARG A 53 -4.88 -4.10 8.43
C ARG A 53 -5.70 -3.06 7.64
N ILE A 54 -5.02 -2.12 6.98
CA ILE A 54 -5.69 -1.00 6.30
C ILE A 54 -6.48 -1.48 5.07
N ARG A 55 -5.91 -2.40 4.26
CA ARG A 55 -6.61 -2.90 3.06
C ARG A 55 -7.93 -3.61 3.42
N PRO A 56 -7.96 -4.57 4.37
CA PRO A 56 -9.22 -5.13 4.86
C PRO A 56 -10.18 -4.09 5.45
N LEU A 57 -9.66 -3.10 6.19
CA LEU A 57 -10.47 -2.01 6.75
C LEU A 57 -11.19 -1.24 5.64
N LEU A 58 -10.53 -0.96 4.52
CA LEU A 58 -11.12 -0.28 3.36
C LEU A 58 -12.28 -1.08 2.77
N VAL A 59 -12.13 -2.40 2.63
CA VAL A 59 -13.22 -3.28 2.17
C VAL A 59 -14.43 -3.18 3.10
N VAL A 60 -14.20 -3.28 4.41
CA VAL A 60 -15.27 -3.23 5.42
C VAL A 60 -15.95 -1.86 5.44
N ALA A 61 -15.20 -0.76 5.45
CA ALA A 61 -15.78 0.58 5.47
C ALA A 61 -16.57 0.88 4.17
N ALA A 62 -16.01 0.54 3.01
CA ALA A 62 -16.69 0.72 1.72
C ALA A 62 -17.97 -0.12 1.62
N SER A 63 -17.98 -1.35 2.14
CA SER A 63 -19.18 -2.17 2.16
C SER A 63 -20.30 -1.56 3.00
N ARG A 64 -19.96 -1.00 4.17
CA ARG A 64 -20.92 -0.31 5.05
C ARG A 64 -21.44 0.98 4.44
N LEU A 65 -20.60 1.76 3.77
CA LEU A 65 -21.03 2.94 3.01
C LEU A 65 -22.09 2.60 1.98
N CYS A 66 -22.04 1.39 1.41
CA CYS A 66 -22.98 0.92 0.40
C CYS A 66 -24.16 0.11 0.96
N GLY A 67 -24.23 -0.08 2.30
CA GLY A 67 -25.41 -0.65 2.95
C GLY A 67 -25.22 -2.00 3.61
N ALA A 68 -24.03 -2.61 3.58
CA ALA A 68 -23.77 -3.84 4.32
C ALA A 68 -23.86 -3.61 5.83
N SER A 69 -24.58 -4.50 6.52
CA SER A 69 -24.78 -4.41 7.98
C SER A 69 -24.33 -5.66 8.73
N ASP A 70 -23.96 -6.71 8.03
CA ASP A 70 -23.56 -7.99 8.58
C ASP A 70 -22.02 -8.16 8.70
N GLY A 71 -21.62 -9.24 9.35
CA GLY A 71 -20.20 -9.62 9.46
C GLY A 71 -19.69 -10.47 8.28
N GLY A 72 -20.51 -10.77 7.28
CA GLY A 72 -20.15 -11.63 6.16
C GLY A 72 -19.07 -11.05 5.24
N VAL A 73 -18.76 -9.77 5.37
CA VAL A 73 -17.71 -9.09 4.61
C VAL A 73 -16.29 -9.45 5.06
N TYR A 74 -16.09 -9.95 6.30
CA TYR A 74 -14.74 -10.16 6.83
C TYR A 74 -13.91 -11.19 6.07
N PRO A 75 -14.42 -12.35 5.62
CA PRO A 75 -13.66 -13.26 4.75
C PRO A 75 -13.21 -12.58 3.45
N LEU A 76 -14.08 -11.79 2.81
CA LEU A 76 -13.73 -10.98 1.62
C LEU A 76 -12.65 -9.95 1.94
N ALA A 77 -12.75 -9.27 3.07
CA ALA A 77 -11.76 -8.31 3.52
C ALA A 77 -10.39 -8.96 3.75
N CYS A 78 -10.35 -10.16 4.36
CA CYS A 78 -9.12 -10.91 4.59
C CYS A 78 -8.41 -11.29 3.30
N ALA A 79 -9.10 -11.47 2.17
CA ALA A 79 -8.48 -11.75 0.88
C ALA A 79 -7.45 -10.68 0.48
N PHE A 80 -7.73 -9.41 0.78
CA PHE A 80 -6.80 -8.30 0.52
C PHE A 80 -5.57 -8.29 1.43
N GLU A 81 -5.70 -8.81 2.65
CA GLU A 81 -4.54 -9.00 3.52
C GLU A 81 -3.73 -10.22 3.12
N TYR A 82 -4.38 -11.30 2.67
CA TYR A 82 -3.70 -12.49 2.15
C TYR A 82 -2.90 -12.19 0.90
N LEU A 83 -3.48 -11.47 -0.06
CA LEU A 83 -2.72 -11.00 -1.23
C LEU A 83 -1.54 -10.12 -0.81
N HIS A 84 -1.76 -9.17 0.11
CA HIS A 84 -0.68 -8.32 0.60
C HIS A 84 0.42 -9.12 1.30
N ALA A 85 0.09 -10.13 2.09
CA ALA A 85 1.08 -11.00 2.70
C ALA A 85 1.84 -11.83 1.66
N ALA A 86 1.15 -12.31 0.62
CA ALA A 86 1.78 -13.00 -0.52
C ALA A 86 2.84 -12.12 -1.18
N THR A 87 2.50 -10.84 -1.49
CA THR A 87 3.49 -9.91 -2.06
C THR A 87 4.66 -9.70 -1.13
N LEU A 88 4.44 -9.53 0.18
CA LEU A 88 5.51 -9.36 1.15
C LEU A 88 6.44 -10.59 1.23
N PHE A 89 5.93 -11.81 1.08
CA PHE A 89 6.77 -13.01 1.07
C PHE A 89 7.68 -13.06 -0.15
N HIS A 90 7.16 -12.64 -1.32
CA HIS A 90 7.95 -12.56 -2.55
C HIS A 90 8.93 -11.37 -2.54
N ASP A 91 8.48 -10.20 -2.10
CA ASP A 91 9.32 -8.98 -1.99
C ASP A 91 10.51 -9.20 -1.05
N ASP A 92 10.32 -9.89 0.09
CA ASP A 92 11.41 -10.20 1.02
C ASP A 92 12.52 -11.06 0.38
N ILE A 93 12.19 -11.85 -0.66
CA ILE A 93 13.17 -12.60 -1.44
C ILE A 93 13.84 -11.71 -2.46
N ILE A 94 13.07 -10.91 -3.20
CA ILE A 94 13.56 -10.01 -4.26
C ILE A 94 14.52 -8.97 -3.65
N ASP A 95 14.12 -8.38 -2.52
CA ASP A 95 14.88 -7.34 -1.81
C ASP A 95 16.01 -7.91 -0.93
N ASN A 96 16.15 -9.25 -0.84
CA ASN A 96 17.08 -9.92 0.09
C ASN A 96 16.91 -9.46 1.54
N SER A 97 15.69 -9.23 1.98
CA SER A 97 15.39 -8.74 3.32
C SER A 97 15.54 -9.82 4.39
N ASP A 98 16.31 -9.53 5.44
CA ASP A 98 16.51 -10.45 6.56
C ASP A 98 15.43 -10.38 7.61
N THR A 99 14.87 -9.20 7.82
CA THR A 99 13.92 -8.93 8.90
C THR A 99 12.74 -8.10 8.41
N ARG A 100 11.57 -8.37 8.98
CA ARG A 100 10.34 -7.60 8.78
C ARG A 100 9.66 -7.37 10.13
N ARG A 101 9.39 -6.10 10.47
CA ARG A 101 8.79 -5.70 11.76
C ARG A 101 9.56 -6.25 12.97
N GLY A 102 10.88 -6.33 12.88
CA GLY A 102 11.76 -6.82 13.95
C GLY A 102 11.86 -8.34 14.08
N ASN A 103 11.16 -9.11 13.24
CA ASN A 103 11.26 -10.57 13.19
C ASN A 103 11.97 -11.02 11.91
N PRO A 104 12.60 -12.21 11.87
CA PRO A 104 13.09 -12.81 10.64
C PRO A 104 11.99 -12.87 9.57
N THR A 105 12.34 -12.66 8.29
CA THR A 105 11.37 -12.87 7.20
C THR A 105 11.00 -14.35 7.06
N VAL A 106 9.89 -14.66 6.38
CA VAL A 106 9.49 -16.05 6.08
C VAL A 106 10.61 -16.76 5.31
N ASN A 107 11.22 -16.06 4.34
CA ASN A 107 12.38 -16.56 3.59
C ASN A 107 13.55 -16.96 4.51
N ARG A 108 13.87 -16.14 5.50
CA ARG A 108 14.98 -16.43 6.44
C ARG A 108 14.66 -17.57 7.42
N LYS A 109 13.42 -17.68 7.85
CA LYS A 109 13.02 -18.68 8.85
C LYS A 109 12.74 -20.04 8.23
N PHE A 110 12.06 -20.09 7.08
CA PHE A 110 11.56 -21.33 6.47
C PHE A 110 12.21 -21.67 5.12
N GLY A 111 13.03 -20.77 4.58
CA GLY A 111 13.71 -20.93 3.30
C GLY A 111 12.93 -20.39 2.11
N THR A 112 13.67 -20.12 1.02
CA THR A 112 13.17 -19.45 -0.20
C THR A 112 12.02 -20.20 -0.86
N THR A 113 12.15 -21.54 -1.01
CA THR A 113 11.11 -22.36 -1.63
C THR A 113 9.80 -22.29 -0.85
N ALA A 114 9.87 -22.38 0.48
CA ALA A 114 8.69 -22.30 1.35
C ALA A 114 8.01 -20.92 1.28
N ALA A 115 8.78 -19.83 1.23
CA ALA A 115 8.24 -18.49 1.10
C ALA A 115 7.54 -18.27 -0.25
N ILE A 116 8.11 -18.78 -1.36
CA ILE A 116 7.47 -18.70 -2.69
C ILE A 116 6.15 -19.47 -2.68
N LEU A 117 6.17 -20.75 -2.27
CA LEU A 117 4.97 -21.59 -2.29
C LEU A 117 3.86 -21.08 -1.36
N ALA A 118 4.22 -20.55 -0.20
CA ALA A 118 3.24 -19.94 0.71
C ALA A 118 2.64 -18.64 0.13
N GLY A 119 3.44 -17.84 -0.58
CA GLY A 119 2.95 -16.67 -1.32
C GLY A 119 1.98 -17.05 -2.44
N ASP A 120 2.31 -18.08 -3.23
CA ASP A 120 1.44 -18.59 -4.29
C ASP A 120 0.12 -19.14 -3.74
N PHE A 121 0.19 -19.87 -2.62
CA PHE A 121 -1.01 -20.34 -1.91
C PHE A 121 -1.90 -19.19 -1.47
N LEU A 122 -1.35 -18.18 -0.80
CA LEU A 122 -2.12 -17.02 -0.33
C LEU A 122 -2.75 -16.25 -1.48
N HIS A 123 -2.04 -16.11 -2.60
CA HIS A 123 -2.57 -15.47 -3.81
C HIS A 123 -3.79 -16.25 -4.35
N ALA A 124 -3.66 -17.56 -4.53
CA ALA A 124 -4.75 -18.40 -5.00
C ALA A 124 -5.94 -18.41 -4.03
N TYR A 125 -5.67 -18.47 -2.72
CA TYR A 125 -6.70 -18.44 -1.69
C TYR A 125 -7.45 -17.11 -1.65
N ALA A 126 -6.73 -15.98 -1.78
CA ALA A 126 -7.34 -14.66 -1.91
C ALA A 126 -8.29 -14.57 -3.11
N MET A 127 -7.86 -15.03 -4.29
CA MET A 127 -8.72 -15.09 -5.49
C MET A 127 -9.97 -15.94 -5.26
N SER A 128 -9.85 -17.09 -4.58
CA SER A 128 -10.98 -17.96 -4.24
C SER A 128 -12.00 -17.25 -3.35
N LEU A 129 -11.54 -16.53 -2.32
CA LEU A 129 -12.41 -15.76 -1.43
C LEU A 129 -13.12 -14.64 -2.18
N VAL A 130 -12.39 -13.86 -2.97
CA VAL A 130 -12.99 -12.77 -3.77
C VAL A 130 -14.04 -13.33 -4.73
N GLY A 131 -13.74 -14.42 -5.46
CA GLY A 131 -14.69 -15.07 -6.36
C GLY A 131 -15.95 -15.57 -5.64
N ARG A 132 -15.79 -16.13 -4.43
CA ARG A 132 -16.90 -16.64 -3.61
C ARG A 132 -17.83 -15.53 -3.09
N PHE A 133 -17.28 -14.42 -2.63
CA PHE A 133 -18.02 -13.37 -1.91
C PHE A 133 -18.42 -12.18 -2.79
N SER A 134 -17.75 -11.94 -3.92
CA SER A 134 -18.07 -10.82 -4.83
C SER A 134 -18.38 -11.23 -6.28
N GLY A 135 -18.40 -12.55 -6.55
CA GLY A 135 -18.73 -13.08 -7.88
C GLY A 135 -17.68 -12.77 -8.95
N LYS A 136 -18.06 -13.00 -10.20
CA LYS A 136 -17.15 -12.85 -11.35
C LYS A 136 -16.71 -11.41 -11.59
N GLU A 137 -17.59 -10.44 -11.33
CA GLU A 137 -17.31 -9.01 -11.51
C GLU A 137 -16.26 -8.52 -10.51
N GLY A 138 -16.41 -8.87 -9.22
CA GLY A 138 -15.42 -8.54 -8.20
C GLY A 138 -14.09 -9.27 -8.41
N LEU A 139 -14.14 -10.54 -8.85
CA LEU A 139 -12.93 -11.27 -9.19
C LEU A 139 -12.20 -10.63 -10.37
N ALA A 140 -12.91 -10.12 -11.39
CA ALA A 140 -12.30 -9.42 -12.51
C ALA A 140 -11.56 -8.14 -12.03
N VAL A 141 -12.19 -7.33 -11.18
CA VAL A 141 -11.56 -6.13 -10.58
C VAL A 141 -10.32 -6.51 -9.76
N PHE A 142 -10.39 -7.59 -8.99
CA PHE A 142 -9.25 -8.07 -8.18
C PHE A 142 -8.08 -8.54 -9.05
N CYS A 143 -8.36 -9.31 -10.10
CA CYS A 143 -7.35 -9.78 -11.04
C CYS A 143 -6.71 -8.64 -11.82
N GLU A 144 -7.50 -7.66 -12.28
CA GLU A 144 -6.99 -6.45 -12.93
C GLU A 144 -6.02 -5.68 -12.01
N ALA A 145 -6.40 -5.47 -10.75
CA ALA A 145 -5.54 -4.83 -9.78
C ALA A 145 -4.25 -5.62 -9.51
N THR A 146 -4.34 -6.94 -9.45
CA THR A 146 -3.19 -7.82 -9.19
C THR A 146 -2.22 -7.86 -10.39
N THR A 147 -2.74 -7.95 -11.61
CA THR A 147 -1.91 -7.89 -12.82
C THR A 147 -1.26 -6.51 -12.98
N GLY A 148 -2.00 -5.44 -12.71
CA GLY A 148 -1.46 -4.08 -12.72
C GLY A 148 -0.36 -3.88 -11.67
N MET A 149 -0.46 -4.53 -10.51
CA MET A 149 0.58 -4.48 -9.48
C MET A 149 1.90 -5.10 -9.98
N VAL A 150 1.85 -6.25 -10.65
CA VAL A 150 3.04 -6.91 -11.23
C VAL A 150 3.62 -6.06 -12.37
N ASP A 151 2.78 -5.52 -13.26
CA ASP A 151 3.23 -4.64 -14.34
C ASP A 151 3.90 -3.37 -13.79
N GLY A 152 3.35 -2.78 -12.71
CA GLY A 152 3.95 -1.64 -12.00
C GLY A 152 5.36 -1.93 -11.46
N GLU A 153 5.62 -3.15 -10.97
CA GLU A 153 6.97 -3.56 -10.55
C GLU A 153 7.94 -3.63 -11.76
N PHE A 154 7.51 -4.19 -12.89
CA PHE A 154 8.33 -4.18 -14.12
C PHE A 154 8.58 -2.77 -14.64
N MET A 155 7.58 -1.88 -14.58
CA MET A 155 7.76 -0.47 -14.93
C MET A 155 8.77 0.20 -14.00
N GLN A 156 8.71 -0.06 -12.69
CA GLN A 156 9.68 0.46 -11.72
C GLN A 156 11.10 0.00 -12.03
N LEU A 157 11.30 -1.30 -12.30
CA LEU A 157 12.61 -1.84 -12.70
C LEU A 157 13.17 -1.12 -13.93
N ARG A 158 12.39 -1.02 -15.00
CA ARG A 158 12.77 -0.31 -16.23
C ARG A 158 13.09 1.17 -15.99
N ASN A 159 12.26 1.87 -15.17
CA ASN A 159 12.46 3.29 -14.90
C ASN A 159 13.70 3.55 -14.05
N SER A 160 14.06 2.63 -13.15
CA SER A 160 15.28 2.69 -12.36
C SER A 160 16.53 2.54 -13.25
N GLU A 161 16.53 1.58 -14.18
CA GLU A 161 17.64 1.37 -15.11
C GLU A 161 17.88 2.57 -16.04
N ASN A 162 16.82 3.21 -16.52
CA ASN A 162 16.87 4.32 -17.48
C ASN A 162 16.90 5.70 -16.80
N HIS A 163 16.87 5.78 -15.49
CA HIS A 163 16.73 7.03 -14.73
C HIS A 163 15.60 7.91 -15.27
N ASN A 164 14.41 7.33 -15.43
CA ASN A 164 13.26 8.00 -16.02
C ASN A 164 12.77 9.17 -15.16
N LEU A 165 12.67 10.36 -15.77
CA LEU A 165 12.28 11.63 -15.12
C LEU A 165 10.82 12.02 -15.39
N SER A 166 10.02 11.12 -15.96
CA SER A 166 8.61 11.37 -16.25
C SER A 166 7.76 11.26 -14.98
N GLU A 167 7.09 12.34 -14.62
CA GLU A 167 6.10 12.31 -13.54
C GLU A 167 4.90 11.41 -13.87
N LEU A 168 4.54 11.28 -15.16
CA LEU A 168 3.48 10.39 -15.61
C LEU A 168 3.88 8.92 -15.40
N ASP A 169 5.09 8.54 -15.83
CA ASP A 169 5.57 7.17 -15.63
C ASP A 169 5.74 6.84 -14.14
N TYR A 170 6.15 7.82 -13.31
CA TYR A 170 6.13 7.65 -11.86
C TYR A 170 4.72 7.40 -11.35
N HIS A 171 3.74 8.20 -11.80
CA HIS A 171 2.34 8.04 -11.42
C HIS A 171 1.82 6.64 -11.81
N ASP A 172 2.12 6.17 -13.02
CA ASP A 172 1.71 4.85 -13.49
C ASP A 172 2.33 3.73 -12.65
N VAL A 173 3.60 3.85 -12.25
CA VAL A 173 4.27 2.92 -11.34
C VAL A 173 3.54 2.85 -9.99
N ILE A 174 3.28 4.00 -9.34
CA ILE A 174 2.65 3.99 -8.01
C ILE A 174 1.18 3.59 -8.06
N MET A 175 0.49 3.90 -9.16
CA MET A 175 -0.86 3.40 -9.42
C MET A 175 -0.87 1.89 -9.55
N GLY A 176 -0.03 1.33 -10.41
CA GLY A 176 0.09 -0.12 -10.57
C GLY A 176 0.41 -0.79 -9.23
N LYS A 177 1.54 -0.45 -8.65
CA LYS A 177 2.08 -1.08 -7.45
C LYS A 177 1.16 -0.99 -6.21
N THR A 178 0.49 0.16 -6.02
CA THR A 178 -0.22 0.45 -4.78
C THR A 178 -1.66 0.92 -5.00
N GLY A 179 -1.88 1.85 -5.92
CA GLY A 179 -3.17 2.51 -6.11
C GLY A 179 -4.29 1.57 -6.53
N LEU A 180 -4.03 0.70 -7.51
CA LEU A 180 -5.04 -0.23 -8.04
C LEU A 180 -5.55 -1.22 -6.98
N LEU A 181 -4.68 -1.74 -6.12
CA LEU A 181 -5.10 -2.68 -5.08
C LEU A 181 -5.91 -1.99 -3.98
N ILE A 182 -5.55 -0.76 -3.61
CA ILE A 182 -6.32 0.06 -2.66
C ILE A 182 -7.68 0.43 -3.26
N SER A 183 -7.72 0.81 -4.53
CA SER A 183 -8.94 1.08 -5.27
C SER A 183 -9.84 -0.15 -5.36
N ALA A 184 -9.28 -1.31 -5.72
CA ALA A 184 -10.02 -2.57 -5.78
C ALA A 184 -10.64 -2.96 -4.42
N ALA A 185 -9.91 -2.73 -3.30
CA ALA A 185 -10.45 -2.95 -1.96
C ALA A 185 -11.71 -2.11 -1.69
N CYS A 186 -11.68 -0.83 -2.06
CA CYS A 186 -12.83 0.05 -1.92
C CYS A 186 -13.99 -0.35 -2.86
N VAL A 187 -13.70 -0.61 -4.13
CA VAL A 187 -14.71 -0.96 -5.14
C VAL A 187 -15.39 -2.29 -4.80
N ILE A 188 -14.61 -3.33 -4.50
CA ILE A 188 -15.13 -4.67 -4.19
C ILE A 188 -15.92 -4.64 -2.87
N GLY A 189 -15.46 -3.88 -1.87
CA GLY A 189 -16.25 -3.61 -0.67
C GLY A 189 -17.59 -2.95 -0.99
N GLY A 190 -17.58 -1.93 -1.85
CA GLY A 190 -18.80 -1.26 -2.33
C GLY A 190 -19.74 -2.19 -3.10
N MET A 191 -19.21 -3.06 -3.96
CA MET A 191 -20.00 -4.09 -4.68
C MET A 191 -20.67 -5.05 -3.69
N TYR A 192 -19.94 -5.55 -2.69
CA TYR A 192 -20.47 -6.39 -1.63
C TYR A 192 -21.64 -5.72 -0.88
N GLY A 193 -21.53 -4.41 -0.61
CA GLY A 193 -22.56 -3.62 0.04
C GLY A 193 -23.76 -3.25 -0.84
N GLY A 194 -23.77 -3.64 -2.12
CA GLY A 194 -24.85 -3.30 -3.08
C GLY A 194 -24.77 -1.85 -3.59
N GLY A 195 -23.57 -1.27 -3.64
CA GLY A 195 -23.35 0.09 -4.11
C GLY A 195 -23.81 0.30 -5.56
N SER A 196 -24.41 1.46 -5.83
CA SER A 196 -24.73 1.90 -7.19
C SER A 196 -23.46 2.19 -7.98
N GLU A 197 -23.55 2.25 -9.31
CA GLU A 197 -22.42 2.64 -10.19
C GLU A 197 -21.78 3.97 -9.73
N LYS A 198 -22.60 4.97 -9.37
CA LYS A 198 -22.12 6.23 -8.83
C LYS A 198 -21.28 6.05 -7.54
N HIS A 199 -21.72 5.16 -6.66
CA HIS A 199 -20.96 4.83 -5.43
C HIS A 199 -19.65 4.12 -5.75
N LEU A 200 -19.66 3.17 -6.69
CA LEU A 200 -18.46 2.43 -7.09
C LEU A 200 -17.43 3.33 -7.77
N LEU A 201 -17.85 4.28 -8.61
CA LEU A 201 -16.97 5.28 -9.22
C LEU A 201 -16.34 6.19 -8.15
N ALA A 202 -17.10 6.62 -7.16
CA ALA A 202 -16.61 7.42 -6.04
C ALA A 202 -15.57 6.65 -5.19
N LEU A 203 -15.86 5.39 -4.88
CA LEU A 203 -14.95 4.51 -4.13
C LEU A 203 -13.68 4.20 -4.92
N ARG A 204 -13.77 4.04 -6.25
CA ARG A 204 -12.62 3.92 -7.14
C ARG A 204 -11.73 5.15 -7.04
N SER A 205 -12.30 6.33 -7.26
CA SER A 205 -11.57 7.60 -7.18
C SER A 205 -10.94 7.82 -5.81
N TYR A 206 -11.67 7.51 -4.73
CA TYR A 206 -11.12 7.55 -3.37
C TYR A 206 -9.91 6.64 -3.22
N GLY A 207 -10.02 5.39 -3.63
CA GLY A 207 -8.96 4.39 -3.47
C GLY A 207 -7.71 4.70 -4.28
N GLU A 208 -7.86 5.11 -5.53
CA GLU A 208 -6.76 5.52 -6.42
C GLU A 208 -5.97 6.69 -5.82
N ASN A 209 -6.66 7.74 -5.41
CA ASN A 209 -6.03 8.93 -4.86
C ASN A 209 -5.44 8.70 -3.46
N LEU A 210 -6.08 7.87 -2.62
CA LEU A 210 -5.50 7.43 -1.35
C LEU A 210 -4.20 6.66 -1.57
N GLY A 211 -4.17 5.75 -2.55
CA GLY A 211 -2.99 4.96 -2.90
C GLY A 211 -1.84 5.82 -3.41
N CYS A 212 -2.14 6.79 -4.29
CA CYS A 212 -1.17 7.78 -4.75
C CYS A 212 -0.58 8.58 -3.59
N ALA A 213 -1.42 9.17 -2.75
CA ALA A 213 -0.97 9.95 -1.60
C ALA A 213 -0.13 9.10 -0.64
N PHE A 214 -0.55 7.83 -0.40
CA PHE A 214 0.16 6.90 0.47
C PHE A 214 1.59 6.66 -0.04
N GLN A 215 1.77 6.39 -1.34
CA GLN A 215 3.07 6.12 -1.92
C GLN A 215 3.96 7.36 -1.94
N ILE A 216 3.42 8.52 -2.33
CA ILE A 216 4.18 9.79 -2.31
C ILE A 216 4.69 10.11 -0.89
N ILE A 217 3.87 9.89 0.14
CA ILE A 217 4.28 10.09 1.53
C ILE A 217 5.32 9.03 1.97
N ASP A 218 5.19 7.80 1.51
CA ASP A 218 6.18 6.73 1.79
C ASP A 218 7.55 7.10 1.21
N ASP A 219 7.59 7.56 -0.04
CA ASP A 219 8.79 8.07 -0.70
C ASP A 219 9.41 9.27 0.04
N LEU A 220 8.58 10.21 0.52
CA LEU A 220 9.05 11.34 1.35
C LEU A 220 9.66 10.86 2.67
N LEU A 221 9.04 9.88 3.32
CA LEU A 221 9.51 9.31 4.58
C LEU A 221 10.84 8.55 4.43
N ASP A 222 11.12 7.97 3.26
CA ASP A 222 12.41 7.33 2.99
C ASP A 222 13.56 8.34 3.09
N TYR A 223 13.38 9.60 2.64
CA TYR A 223 14.40 10.64 2.75
C TYR A 223 14.37 11.43 4.07
N GLN A 224 13.19 11.67 4.64
CA GLN A 224 12.98 12.58 5.76
C GLN A 224 12.69 11.84 7.08
N GLY A 225 12.55 10.52 7.04
CA GLY A 225 12.24 9.71 8.21
C GLY A 225 13.39 9.61 9.21
N ASP A 226 13.03 9.30 10.45
CA ASP A 226 13.98 8.99 11.50
C ASP A 226 14.33 7.49 11.46
N SER A 227 15.57 7.15 11.13
CA SER A 227 16.03 5.76 11.05
C SER A 227 15.84 5.00 12.37
N ALA A 228 15.86 5.69 13.51
CA ALA A 228 15.58 5.08 14.82
C ALA A 228 14.10 4.68 14.96
N LYS A 229 13.20 5.38 14.28
CA LYS A 229 11.76 5.08 14.29
C LYS A 229 11.35 4.09 13.19
N THR A 230 11.95 4.18 12.00
CA THR A 230 11.58 3.36 10.83
C THR A 230 12.26 2.00 10.81
N GLY A 231 13.44 1.88 11.45
CA GLY A 231 14.26 0.68 11.43
C GLY A 231 15.00 0.46 10.09
N LYS A 232 14.88 1.39 9.13
CA LYS A 232 15.58 1.38 7.84
C LYS A 232 16.54 2.57 7.75
N PRO A 233 17.67 2.45 7.03
CA PRO A 233 18.52 3.59 6.70
C PRO A 233 17.72 4.63 5.89
N VAL A 234 18.00 5.91 6.10
CA VAL A 234 17.44 7.00 5.29
C VAL A 234 18.00 6.91 3.87
N GLY A 235 17.14 7.14 2.86
CA GLY A 235 17.54 7.15 1.45
C GLY A 235 17.72 5.76 0.84
N ASN A 236 17.06 4.74 1.37
CA ASN A 236 17.14 3.38 0.83
C ASN A 236 16.65 3.31 -0.62
N ASP A 237 15.58 4.01 -0.98
CA ASP A 237 15.07 4.09 -2.35
C ASP A 237 16.10 4.67 -3.33
N LEU A 238 16.88 5.68 -2.89
CA LEU A 238 17.98 6.21 -3.68
C LEU A 238 19.08 5.15 -3.87
N VAL A 239 19.47 4.43 -2.81
CA VAL A 239 20.50 3.39 -2.87
C VAL A 239 20.09 2.29 -3.85
N GLU A 240 18.84 1.90 -3.86
CA GLU A 240 18.26 0.94 -4.80
C GLU A 240 18.10 1.51 -6.23
N GLY A 241 18.27 2.81 -6.42
CA GLY A 241 18.16 3.48 -7.72
C GLY A 241 16.72 3.78 -8.15
N LYS A 242 15.77 3.76 -7.21
CA LYS A 242 14.37 4.09 -7.49
C LYS A 242 14.23 5.58 -7.81
N MET A 243 13.45 5.86 -8.85
CA MET A 243 13.13 7.22 -9.26
C MET A 243 11.88 7.71 -8.54
N THR A 244 12.07 8.25 -7.33
CA THR A 244 10.98 8.77 -6.49
C THR A 244 10.57 10.19 -6.88
N LEU A 245 9.32 10.57 -6.53
CA LEU A 245 8.78 11.88 -6.94
C LEU A 245 9.61 13.09 -6.49
N PRO A 246 10.11 13.19 -5.24
CA PRO A 246 10.95 14.30 -4.82
C PRO A 246 12.21 14.45 -5.69
N LEU A 247 12.82 13.33 -6.05
CA LEU A 247 14.02 13.27 -6.89
C LEU A 247 13.71 13.70 -8.34
N ILE A 248 12.61 13.21 -8.92
CA ILE A 248 12.16 13.56 -10.26
C ILE A 248 11.89 15.06 -10.35
N LEU A 249 11.13 15.62 -9.41
CA LEU A 249 10.80 17.06 -9.37
C LEU A 249 12.06 17.91 -9.26
N MET A 250 12.99 17.55 -8.37
CA MET A 250 14.28 18.23 -8.27
C MET A 250 15.02 18.21 -9.59
N LEU A 251 15.17 17.05 -10.23
CA LEU A 251 15.90 16.91 -11.50
C LEU A 251 15.23 17.67 -12.66
N ASN A 252 13.92 17.78 -12.67
CA ASN A 252 13.19 18.56 -13.67
C ASN A 252 13.39 20.07 -13.51
N MET A 253 13.62 20.54 -12.28
CA MET A 253 13.88 21.95 -11.97
C MET A 253 15.36 22.30 -11.98
N ALA A 254 16.25 21.35 -11.71
CA ALA A 254 17.67 21.59 -11.62
C ALA A 254 18.27 21.95 -12.99
N GLY A 255 19.07 23.02 -13.01
CA GLY A 255 19.81 23.46 -14.18
C GLY A 255 21.26 22.97 -14.20
N GLY A 256 21.87 22.98 -15.38
CA GLY A 256 23.31 22.92 -15.64
C GLY A 256 24.12 21.94 -14.81
N ALA A 257 24.88 22.46 -13.86
CA ALA A 257 25.86 21.68 -13.08
C ALA A 257 25.20 20.70 -12.11
N ASP A 258 24.16 21.11 -11.35
CA ASP A 258 23.51 20.26 -10.35
C ASP A 258 22.81 19.07 -10.98
N ARG A 259 22.13 19.29 -12.12
CA ARG A 259 21.50 18.19 -12.86
C ARG A 259 22.54 17.17 -13.35
N LYS A 260 23.63 17.64 -13.96
CA LYS A 260 24.71 16.76 -14.43
C LYS A 260 25.35 15.99 -13.29
N HIS A 261 25.58 16.67 -12.16
CA HIS A 261 26.14 16.06 -10.96
C HIS A 261 25.22 14.96 -10.41
N MET A 262 23.93 15.26 -10.26
CA MET A 262 22.93 14.30 -9.77
C MET A 262 22.83 13.06 -10.66
N LEU A 263 22.78 13.24 -11.98
CA LEU A 263 22.77 12.12 -12.93
C LEU A 263 24.01 11.24 -12.83
N ALA A 264 25.18 11.84 -12.53
CA ALA A 264 26.41 11.08 -12.29
C ALA A 264 26.38 10.29 -10.95
N ILE A 265 25.67 10.76 -9.94
CA ILE A 265 25.43 10.00 -8.68
C ILE A 265 24.51 8.83 -8.99
N LEU A 266 23.41 9.06 -9.71
CA LEU A 266 22.41 8.02 -10.02
C LEU A 266 22.99 6.86 -10.85
N ALA A 267 23.91 7.15 -11.74
CA ALA A 267 24.54 6.16 -12.61
C ALA A 267 25.46 5.16 -11.87
N ASP A 268 25.82 5.40 -10.62
CA ASP A 268 26.78 4.59 -9.87
C ASP A 268 26.23 4.17 -8.50
N ALA A 269 26.04 2.87 -8.30
CA ALA A 269 25.45 2.32 -7.06
C ALA A 269 26.27 2.66 -5.79
N GLY A 270 27.61 2.69 -5.89
CA GLY A 270 28.47 3.07 -4.77
C GLY A 270 28.27 4.54 -4.41
N ARG A 271 28.23 5.41 -5.42
CA ARG A 271 28.01 6.85 -5.22
C ARG A 271 26.63 7.14 -4.63
N ARG A 272 25.57 6.44 -5.08
CA ARG A 272 24.22 6.60 -4.49
C ARG A 272 24.25 6.40 -2.98
N LYS A 273 24.91 5.33 -2.51
CA LYS A 273 25.02 5.01 -1.08
C LYS A 273 25.81 6.06 -0.28
N GLU A 274 26.88 6.59 -0.86
CA GLU A 274 27.76 7.57 -0.20
C GLU A 274 27.21 9.00 -0.23
N SER A 275 26.27 9.29 -1.14
CA SER A 275 25.79 10.65 -1.42
C SER A 275 24.37 10.95 -0.90
N VAL A 276 23.78 10.10 -0.05
CA VAL A 276 22.38 10.29 0.42
C VAL A 276 22.16 11.68 1.00
N GLU A 277 23.02 12.15 1.90
CA GLU A 277 22.90 13.49 2.50
C GLU A 277 23.04 14.63 1.49
N GLU A 278 23.89 14.46 0.49
CA GLU A 278 24.09 15.43 -0.59
C GLU A 278 22.84 15.50 -1.47
N VAL A 279 22.27 14.35 -1.82
CA VAL A 279 21.03 14.24 -2.60
C VAL A 279 19.88 14.88 -1.85
N CYS A 280 19.72 14.62 -0.55
CA CYS A 280 18.69 15.28 0.26
C CYS A 280 18.82 16.80 0.22
N ARG A 281 20.06 17.34 0.34
CA ARG A 281 20.29 18.80 0.23
C ARG A 281 19.96 19.36 -1.16
N LEU A 282 20.20 18.60 -2.21
CA LEU A 282 19.83 19.01 -3.57
C LEU A 282 18.30 18.98 -3.76
N ILE A 283 17.60 17.95 -3.27
CA ILE A 283 16.13 17.90 -3.31
C ILE A 283 15.54 19.09 -2.55
N GLU A 284 16.04 19.40 -1.35
CA GLU A 284 15.63 20.58 -0.56
C GLU A 284 15.89 21.89 -1.31
N LYS A 285 17.09 22.06 -1.90
CA LYS A 285 17.47 23.28 -2.67
C LYS A 285 16.47 23.60 -3.76
N TYR A 286 15.88 22.61 -4.41
CA TYR A 286 14.93 22.77 -5.50
C TYR A 286 13.47 22.55 -5.08
N ASP A 287 13.19 22.55 -3.77
CA ASP A 287 11.86 22.34 -3.17
C ASP A 287 11.17 21.04 -3.60
N GLY A 288 11.96 20.01 -3.95
CA GLY A 288 11.41 18.71 -4.39
C GLY A 288 10.54 18.04 -3.33
N PHE A 289 10.87 18.19 -2.05
CA PHE A 289 10.06 17.67 -0.95
C PHE A 289 8.73 18.43 -0.80
N GLY A 290 8.76 19.78 -0.84
CA GLY A 290 7.55 20.59 -0.73
C GLY A 290 6.59 20.35 -1.89
N LEU A 291 7.11 20.28 -3.11
CA LEU A 291 6.32 20.00 -4.31
C LEU A 291 5.70 18.60 -4.29
N ALA A 292 6.45 17.58 -3.87
CA ALA A 292 5.91 16.22 -3.74
C ALA A 292 4.83 16.15 -2.66
N ARG A 293 5.04 16.80 -1.51
CA ARG A 293 4.03 16.88 -0.44
C ARG A 293 2.75 17.54 -0.93
N LYS A 294 2.85 18.63 -1.69
CA LYS A 294 1.68 19.29 -2.27
C LYS A 294 0.88 18.37 -3.18
N LYS A 295 1.54 17.55 -4.00
CA LYS A 295 0.85 16.56 -4.84
C LYS A 295 0.13 15.48 -4.00
N ALA A 296 0.71 15.04 -2.87
CA ALA A 296 0.02 14.14 -1.95
C ALA A 296 -1.21 14.81 -1.29
N GLU A 297 -1.13 16.10 -0.94
CA GLU A 297 -2.24 16.86 -0.40
C GLU A 297 -3.37 17.02 -1.42
N GLU A 298 -3.05 17.34 -2.68
CA GLU A 298 -4.01 17.41 -3.79
C GLU A 298 -4.72 16.07 -4.01
N ALA A 299 -4.00 14.96 -3.97
CA ALA A 299 -4.60 13.62 -4.07
C ALA A 299 -5.55 13.33 -2.90
N VAL A 300 -5.18 13.69 -1.66
CA VAL A 300 -6.07 13.54 -0.49
C VAL A 300 -7.33 14.39 -0.62
N GLU A 301 -7.26 15.61 -1.13
CA GLU A 301 -8.42 16.45 -1.39
C GLU A 301 -9.38 15.83 -2.39
N VAL A 302 -8.86 15.25 -3.48
CA VAL A 302 -9.66 14.53 -4.48
C VAL A 302 -10.33 13.29 -3.84
N ALA A 303 -9.57 12.52 -3.05
CA ALA A 303 -10.11 11.35 -2.35
C ALA A 303 -11.28 11.72 -1.42
N ILE A 304 -11.12 12.75 -0.59
CA ILE A 304 -12.18 13.22 0.31
C ILE A 304 -13.39 13.73 -0.46
N THR A 305 -13.17 14.48 -1.54
CA THR A 305 -14.24 15.01 -2.39
C THR A 305 -15.07 13.89 -3.00
N ALA A 306 -14.44 12.79 -3.42
CA ALA A 306 -15.14 11.63 -3.96
C ALA A 306 -16.15 11.02 -2.97
N LEU A 307 -15.88 11.09 -1.66
CA LEU A 307 -16.78 10.56 -0.62
C LEU A 307 -18.04 11.38 -0.38
N GLN A 308 -18.17 12.60 -0.94
CA GLN A 308 -19.34 13.45 -0.74
C GLN A 308 -20.64 12.88 -1.31
N VAL A 309 -20.57 11.84 -2.13
CA VAL A 309 -21.73 11.10 -2.63
C VAL A 309 -22.45 10.32 -1.51
N PHE A 310 -21.77 10.05 -0.39
CA PHE A 310 -22.29 9.35 0.78
C PHE A 310 -22.72 10.35 1.86
N ASP A 311 -23.84 11.03 1.66
CA ASP A 311 -24.29 12.17 2.46
C ASP A 311 -25.37 11.82 3.53
N SER A 312 -25.72 10.53 3.67
CA SER A 312 -26.72 10.10 4.65
C SER A 312 -26.16 10.02 6.07
N GLU A 313 -27.03 10.19 7.08
CA GLU A 313 -26.64 9.99 8.50
C GLU A 313 -26.14 8.56 8.76
N LYS A 314 -26.69 7.58 8.04
CA LYS A 314 -26.30 6.16 8.19
C LYS A 314 -24.86 5.89 7.74
N THR A 315 -24.36 6.65 6.79
CA THR A 315 -23.02 6.51 6.23
C THR A 315 -21.99 7.42 6.89
N ALA A 316 -22.43 8.35 7.74
CA ALA A 316 -21.59 9.40 8.32
C ALA A 316 -20.35 8.87 9.05
N PHE A 317 -20.50 7.79 9.85
CA PHE A 317 -19.39 7.21 10.60
C PHE A 317 -18.29 6.62 9.69
N ASP A 318 -18.68 5.79 8.71
CA ASP A 318 -17.72 5.13 7.82
C ASP A 318 -17.13 6.13 6.81
N ARG A 319 -17.91 7.16 6.39
CA ARG A 319 -17.39 8.27 5.60
C ARG A 319 -16.34 9.05 6.39
N GLU A 320 -16.64 9.46 7.63
CA GLU A 320 -15.67 10.16 8.48
C GLU A 320 -14.42 9.31 8.75
N LEU A 321 -14.57 7.99 8.91
CA LEU A 321 -13.46 7.06 9.05
C LEU A 321 -12.53 7.12 7.84
N LEU A 322 -13.07 7.06 6.62
CA LEU A 322 -12.28 7.11 5.39
C LEU A 322 -11.66 8.49 5.13
N GLU A 323 -12.41 9.58 5.38
CA GLU A 323 -11.88 10.95 5.31
C GLU A 323 -10.70 11.15 6.29
N ASN A 324 -10.86 10.70 7.53
CA ASN A 324 -9.81 10.77 8.53
C ASN A 324 -8.60 9.88 8.19
N LEU A 325 -8.82 8.72 7.56
CA LEU A 325 -7.75 7.86 7.08
C LEU A 325 -6.91 8.57 6.00
N ALA A 326 -7.57 9.22 5.03
CA ALA A 326 -6.88 9.97 3.99
C ALA A 326 -6.03 11.12 4.57
N VAL A 327 -6.59 11.90 5.50
CA VAL A 327 -5.83 12.96 6.19
C VAL A 327 -4.69 12.39 7.05
N TYR A 328 -4.88 11.20 7.64
CA TYR A 328 -3.84 10.54 8.45
C TYR A 328 -2.63 10.15 7.60
N VAL A 329 -2.82 9.77 6.33
CA VAL A 329 -1.71 9.46 5.42
C VAL A 329 -0.71 10.60 5.34
N LEU A 330 -1.17 11.85 5.24
CA LEU A 330 -0.30 13.04 5.20
C LEU A 330 0.48 13.30 6.51
N LYS A 331 0.04 12.71 7.63
CA LYS A 331 0.61 12.93 8.97
C LYS A 331 1.44 11.75 9.47
N ARG A 332 1.66 10.75 8.64
CA ARG A 332 2.51 9.60 8.99
C ARG A 332 3.94 10.06 9.27
N GLU A 333 4.54 9.46 10.31
CA GLU A 333 5.96 9.61 10.66
C GLU A 333 6.72 8.29 10.46
N LYS A 334 6.00 7.23 10.11
CA LYS A 334 6.50 5.88 9.81
C LYS A 334 5.43 5.01 9.13
#